data_cf4a82b56ef8776bef39c6638c90e1c4
#
_entry.id   cf4a82b56ef8776bef39c6638c90e1c4
#
_cell.length_a   1.000
_cell.length_b   1.000
_cell.length_c   1.000
_cell.angle_alpha   90.00
_cell.angle_beta   90.00
_cell.angle_gamma   90.00
#
_symmetry.space_group_name_H-M   'P 1'
#
loop_
_entity.id
_entity.type
_entity.pdbx_description
1 polymer ?
#
loop_
_entity_poly.entity_id
_entity_poly.type
_entity_poly.pdbx_seq_one_letter_code
_entity_poly.pdbx_strand_id
1 'polypeptide(L)'
;MNRRLVITGIVATIGFTVVTGSLLFINIVKGEEYSKKAYSQQMKNQIISPKRGAILDTNGSVLAQSISVDTVSINPSSVKYTNNKTVEPEKLAQIFSEIFDITYEDALAKAQSKKTVEIIAKKVEKEKVTKLQDWIKENNISTGINIDEDTKRSYPNNNLASNLIGFCGDDNTG
;
A
#
# COMPACT_ATOMS: atom_id res chain seq x y z
N MET A 1 13.86 48.01 42.94
CA MET A 1 13.70 46.90 42.02
C MET A 1 14.50 45.72 42.55
N ASN A 2 13.85 44.59 42.83
CA ASN A 2 14.51 43.46 43.54
C ASN A 2 15.56 42.79 42.65
N ARG A 3 16.85 42.82 43.08
CA ARG A 3 17.96 42.19 42.32
C ARG A 3 17.66 40.75 41.88
N ARG A 4 16.89 40.02 42.67
CA ARG A 4 16.47 38.65 42.34
C ARG A 4 15.57 38.59 41.08
N LEU A 5 14.63 39.53 40.92
CA LEU A 5 13.77 39.63 39.75
C LEU A 5 14.55 39.95 38.46
N VAL A 6 15.57 40.80 38.58
CA VAL A 6 16.42 41.14 37.43
C VAL A 6 17.26 39.92 37.00
N ILE A 7 17.83 39.20 37.96
CA ILE A 7 18.63 38.01 37.68
C ILE A 7 17.78 36.92 37.03
N THR A 8 16.57 36.63 37.56
CA THR A 8 15.67 35.65 36.96
C THR A 8 15.24 36.06 35.55
N GLY A 9 15.01 37.35 35.32
CA GLY A 9 14.70 37.86 33.98
C GLY A 9 15.85 37.64 32.98
N ILE A 10 17.09 37.93 33.38
CA ILE A 10 18.26 37.73 32.53
C ILE A 10 18.47 36.26 32.21
N VAL A 11 18.36 35.36 33.19
CA VAL A 11 18.48 33.90 32.96
C VAL A 11 17.42 33.39 32.03
N ALA A 12 16.16 33.82 32.17
CA ALA A 12 15.06 33.45 31.29
C ALA A 12 15.31 33.94 29.85
N THR A 13 15.79 35.17 29.69
CA THR A 13 16.08 35.72 28.35
C THR A 13 17.20 34.96 27.66
N ILE A 14 18.29 34.65 28.38
CA ILE A 14 19.40 33.84 27.83
C ILE A 14 18.89 32.44 27.41
N GLY A 15 18.12 31.79 28.27
CA GLY A 15 17.53 30.47 27.94
C GLY A 15 16.67 30.53 26.69
N PHE A 16 15.82 31.54 26.56
CA PHE A 16 14.97 31.72 25.39
C PHE A 16 15.79 32.00 24.11
N THR A 17 16.85 32.79 24.21
CA THR A 17 17.73 33.08 23.05
C THR A 17 18.45 31.81 22.57
N VAL A 18 18.93 30.95 23.48
CA VAL A 18 19.57 29.68 23.11
C VAL A 18 18.60 28.74 22.40
N VAL A 19 17.39 28.60 22.93
CA VAL A 19 16.35 27.75 22.28
C VAL A 19 16.00 28.29 20.92
N THR A 20 15.75 29.58 20.77
CA THR A 20 15.41 30.21 19.49
C THR A 20 16.57 30.07 18.48
N GLY A 21 17.81 30.26 18.91
CA GLY A 21 18.99 30.05 18.06
C GLY A 21 19.13 28.59 17.60
N SER A 22 18.87 27.63 18.47
CA SER A 22 18.85 26.21 18.13
C SER A 22 17.76 25.84 17.10
N LEU A 23 16.56 26.40 17.27
CA LEU A 23 15.46 26.18 16.33
C LEU A 23 15.75 26.79 14.94
N LEU A 24 16.33 28.01 14.92
CA LEU A 24 16.75 28.63 13.66
C LEU A 24 17.84 27.82 12.97
N PHE A 25 18.83 27.32 13.70
CA PHE A 25 19.88 26.48 13.17
C PHE A 25 19.30 25.18 12.54
N ILE A 26 18.42 24.49 13.27
CA ILE A 26 17.77 23.28 12.76
C ILE A 26 16.95 23.59 11.50
N ASN A 27 16.21 24.70 11.50
CA ASN A 27 15.32 25.04 10.40
C ASN A 27 16.09 25.45 9.14
N ILE A 28 17.15 26.26 9.29
CA ILE A 28 17.92 26.78 8.16
C ILE A 28 18.94 25.74 7.65
N VAL A 29 19.68 25.10 8.57
CA VAL A 29 20.80 24.22 8.18
C VAL A 29 20.33 22.80 7.90
N LYS A 30 19.39 22.28 8.70
CA LYS A 30 18.91 20.90 8.59
C LYS A 30 17.50 20.75 7.99
N GLY A 31 16.81 21.86 7.72
CA GLY A 31 15.43 21.85 7.23
C GLY A 31 15.26 21.06 5.94
N GLU A 32 16.19 21.19 5.00
CA GLU A 32 16.15 20.46 3.72
C GLU A 32 16.35 18.94 3.93
N GLU A 33 17.28 18.55 4.79
CA GLU A 33 17.52 17.14 5.12
C GLU A 33 16.31 16.48 5.79
N TYR A 34 15.73 17.17 6.78
CA TYR A 34 14.51 16.67 7.43
C TYR A 34 13.30 16.66 6.52
N SER A 35 13.16 17.64 5.63
CA SER A 35 12.12 17.65 4.61
C SER A 35 12.26 16.48 3.66
N LYS A 36 13.47 16.17 3.16
CA LYS A 36 13.73 14.99 2.33
C LYS A 36 13.42 13.67 3.05
N LYS A 37 13.79 13.56 4.32
CA LYS A 37 13.47 12.37 5.13
C LYS A 37 11.96 12.23 5.35
N ALA A 38 11.25 13.30 5.67
CA ALA A 38 9.82 13.30 5.83
C ALA A 38 9.12 12.91 4.51
N TYR A 39 9.55 13.50 3.39
CA TYR A 39 9.04 13.17 2.07
C TYR A 39 9.26 11.69 1.71
N SER A 40 10.46 11.15 1.96
CA SER A 40 10.76 9.73 1.70
C SER A 40 9.96 8.76 2.58
N GLN A 41 9.59 9.18 3.79
CA GLN A 41 8.71 8.39 4.67
C GLN A 41 7.24 8.46 4.27
N GLN A 42 6.79 9.58 3.70
CA GLN A 42 5.42 9.76 3.23
C GLN A 42 5.20 9.15 1.84
N MET A 43 6.23 9.14 1.01
CA MET A 43 6.16 8.53 -0.32
C MET A 43 6.41 7.02 -0.22
N LYS A 44 5.38 6.24 -0.49
CA LYS A 44 5.51 4.81 -0.76
C LYS A 44 6.17 4.67 -2.13
N ASN A 45 7.47 4.36 -2.17
CA ASN A 45 8.14 4.01 -3.41
C ASN A 45 7.57 2.67 -3.91
N GLN A 46 6.57 2.74 -4.77
CA GLN A 46 6.04 1.57 -5.46
C GLN A 46 6.84 1.39 -6.75
N ILE A 47 7.57 0.28 -6.83
CA ILE A 47 8.24 -0.11 -8.07
C ILE A 47 7.14 -0.63 -9.01
N ILE A 48 6.79 0.17 -10.00
CA ILE A 48 5.85 -0.24 -11.05
C ILE A 48 6.67 -0.99 -12.09
N SER A 49 6.55 -2.32 -12.11
CA SER A 49 7.16 -3.14 -13.15
C SER A 49 6.48 -2.86 -14.49
N PRO A 50 7.23 -2.61 -15.57
CA PRO A 50 6.65 -2.38 -16.88
C PRO A 50 5.91 -3.62 -17.37
N LYS A 51 4.82 -3.44 -18.11
CA LYS A 51 4.08 -4.53 -18.74
C LYS A 51 4.92 -5.13 -19.86
N ARG A 52 5.02 -6.46 -19.89
CA ARG A 52 5.68 -7.16 -21.01
C ARG A 52 4.86 -7.00 -22.29
N GLY A 53 5.53 -6.83 -23.43
CA GLY A 53 4.90 -6.76 -24.74
C GLY A 53 4.10 -8.03 -25.12
N ALA A 54 3.21 -7.92 -26.07
CA ALA A 54 2.51 -9.06 -26.65
C ALA A 54 3.44 -9.85 -27.58
N ILE A 55 3.26 -11.17 -27.61
CA ILE A 55 3.86 -12.07 -28.57
C ILE A 55 2.76 -12.46 -29.55
N LEU A 56 2.99 -12.22 -30.82
CA LEU A 56 2.03 -12.46 -31.89
C LEU A 56 2.55 -13.56 -32.82
N ASP A 57 1.67 -14.24 -33.52
CA ASP A 57 2.01 -15.11 -34.65
C ASP A 57 2.20 -14.31 -35.94
N THR A 58 2.50 -14.98 -37.04
CA THR A 58 2.67 -14.36 -38.38
C THR A 58 1.39 -13.71 -38.92
N ASN A 59 0.21 -14.07 -38.38
CA ASN A 59 -1.09 -13.54 -38.76
C ASN A 59 -1.56 -12.40 -37.82
N GLY A 60 -0.75 -12.06 -36.81
CA GLY A 60 -1.10 -11.05 -35.81
C GLY A 60 -1.97 -11.58 -34.66
N SER A 61 -2.19 -12.89 -34.56
CA SER A 61 -2.95 -13.48 -33.45
C SER A 61 -2.10 -13.48 -32.18
N VAL A 62 -2.72 -13.15 -31.05
CA VAL A 62 -2.02 -13.06 -29.76
C VAL A 62 -1.70 -14.47 -29.23
N LEU A 63 -0.42 -14.77 -29.06
CA LEU A 63 0.07 -15.99 -28.43
C LEU A 63 0.29 -15.81 -26.92
N ALA A 64 0.79 -14.64 -26.52
CA ALA A 64 0.94 -14.27 -25.11
C ALA A 64 0.84 -12.75 -24.93
N GLN A 65 0.12 -12.30 -23.91
CA GLN A 65 0.01 -10.86 -23.58
C GLN A 65 -0.05 -10.64 -22.08
N SER A 66 0.32 -9.45 -21.64
CA SER A 66 0.13 -9.03 -20.25
C SER A 66 -1.24 -8.38 -20.08
N ILE A 67 -2.03 -8.90 -19.15
CA ILE A 67 -3.32 -8.33 -18.76
C ILE A 67 -3.15 -7.61 -17.43
N SER A 68 -3.90 -6.51 -17.23
CA SER A 68 -3.95 -5.80 -15.95
C SER A 68 -4.82 -6.56 -14.98
N VAL A 69 -4.29 -6.79 -13.80
CA VAL A 69 -4.93 -7.40 -12.64
C VAL A 69 -4.55 -6.57 -11.42
N ASP A 70 -5.12 -6.88 -10.27
CA ASP A 70 -4.81 -6.16 -9.05
C ASP A 70 -4.42 -7.15 -7.93
N THR A 71 -3.56 -6.70 -7.02
CA THR A 71 -3.24 -7.43 -5.79
C THR A 71 -3.89 -6.72 -4.62
N VAL A 72 -4.67 -7.44 -3.82
CA VAL A 72 -5.37 -6.92 -2.66
C VAL A 72 -4.60 -7.27 -1.40
N SER A 73 -4.26 -6.26 -0.63
CA SER A 73 -3.60 -6.40 0.68
C SER A 73 -4.31 -5.56 1.74
N ILE A 74 -4.18 -5.99 2.98
CA ILE A 74 -4.72 -5.26 4.14
C ILE A 74 -3.63 -4.97 5.16
N ASN A 75 -3.86 -3.92 5.93
CA ASN A 75 -3.20 -3.73 7.22
C ASN A 75 -4.23 -3.98 8.32
N PRO A 76 -4.26 -5.19 8.93
CA PRO A 76 -5.33 -5.60 9.84
C PRO A 76 -5.56 -4.62 11.00
N SER A 77 -4.46 -4.03 11.51
CA SER A 77 -4.51 -3.06 12.60
C SER A 77 -5.07 -1.69 12.20
N SER A 78 -5.12 -1.40 10.89
CA SER A 78 -5.46 -0.06 10.35
C SER A 78 -6.76 -0.04 9.57
N VAL A 79 -7.49 -1.16 9.47
CA VAL A 79 -8.80 -1.16 8.79
C VAL A 79 -9.82 -0.46 9.66
N LYS A 80 -10.27 0.71 9.19
CA LYS A 80 -11.17 1.56 9.95
C LYS A 80 -12.30 2.11 9.09
N TYR A 81 -13.46 2.28 9.72
CA TYR A 81 -14.55 3.06 9.18
C TYR A 81 -14.21 4.56 9.16
N THR A 82 -14.96 5.35 8.42
CA THR A 82 -14.84 6.82 8.39
C THR A 82 -15.01 7.47 9.76
N ASN A 83 -15.75 6.85 10.69
CA ASN A 83 -15.88 7.30 12.08
C ASN A 83 -14.72 6.87 13.00
N ASN A 84 -13.61 6.40 12.43
CA ASN A 84 -12.40 5.96 13.11
C ASN A 84 -12.54 4.71 14.01
N LYS A 85 -13.65 3.98 13.96
CA LYS A 85 -13.81 2.67 14.61
C LYS A 85 -13.13 1.60 13.79
N THR A 86 -12.50 0.63 14.45
CA THR A 86 -11.89 -0.54 13.79
C THR A 86 -12.98 -1.43 13.21
N VAL A 87 -12.75 -1.95 12.00
CA VAL A 87 -13.65 -2.92 11.36
C VAL A 87 -13.44 -4.28 12.02
N GLU A 88 -14.51 -4.99 12.26
CA GLU A 88 -14.47 -6.33 12.85
C GLU A 88 -13.82 -7.33 11.89
N PRO A 89 -12.84 -8.15 12.36
CA PRO A 89 -12.15 -9.13 11.51
C PRO A 89 -13.09 -10.13 10.84
N GLU A 90 -14.17 -10.51 11.53
CA GLU A 90 -15.19 -11.44 11.03
C GLU A 90 -15.90 -10.89 9.79
N LYS A 91 -16.19 -9.59 9.79
CA LYS A 91 -16.82 -8.92 8.65
C LYS A 91 -15.89 -8.85 7.45
N LEU A 92 -14.60 -8.62 7.68
CA LEU A 92 -13.58 -8.67 6.63
C LEU A 92 -13.41 -10.10 6.09
N ALA A 93 -13.38 -11.10 6.96
CA ALA A 93 -13.26 -12.50 6.57
C ALA A 93 -14.43 -12.95 5.69
N GLN A 94 -15.65 -12.54 6.04
CA GLN A 94 -16.85 -12.89 5.27
C GLN A 94 -16.76 -12.33 3.85
N ILE A 95 -16.48 -11.04 3.66
CA ILE A 95 -16.42 -10.44 2.34
C ILE A 95 -15.24 -10.96 1.50
N PHE A 96 -14.10 -11.22 2.12
CA PHE A 96 -12.95 -11.77 1.41
C PHE A 96 -13.18 -13.21 0.97
N SER A 97 -13.86 -14.03 1.77
CA SER A 97 -14.25 -15.39 1.37
C SER A 97 -15.26 -15.38 0.23
N GLU A 98 -16.19 -14.44 0.24
CA GLU A 98 -17.22 -14.32 -0.80
C GLU A 98 -16.64 -13.85 -2.15
N ILE A 99 -15.72 -12.88 -2.15
CA ILE A 99 -15.19 -12.28 -3.38
C ILE A 99 -14.01 -13.08 -3.95
N PHE A 100 -13.09 -13.56 -3.10
CA PHE A 100 -11.79 -14.09 -3.55
C PHE A 100 -11.68 -15.61 -3.54
N ASP A 101 -12.77 -16.33 -3.30
CA ASP A 101 -12.82 -17.80 -3.27
C ASP A 101 -11.81 -18.43 -2.28
N ILE A 102 -11.50 -17.72 -1.19
CA ILE A 102 -10.67 -18.22 -0.09
C ILE A 102 -11.55 -18.75 1.04
N THR A 103 -11.05 -19.69 1.84
CA THR A 103 -11.81 -20.19 2.97
C THR A 103 -12.03 -19.10 4.00
N TYR A 104 -13.18 -19.14 4.70
CA TYR A 104 -13.47 -18.17 5.77
C TYR A 104 -12.40 -18.20 6.87
N GLU A 105 -11.90 -19.39 7.20
CA GLU A 105 -10.87 -19.57 8.21
C GLU A 105 -9.54 -18.89 7.83
N ASP A 106 -9.10 -19.05 6.58
CA ASP A 106 -7.90 -18.39 6.07
C ASP A 106 -8.08 -16.88 6.01
N ALA A 107 -9.25 -16.41 5.56
CA ALA A 107 -9.58 -15.00 5.53
C ALA A 107 -9.57 -14.39 6.94
N LEU A 108 -10.12 -15.10 7.92
CA LEU A 108 -10.14 -14.67 9.32
C LEU A 108 -8.75 -14.65 9.93
N ALA A 109 -7.94 -15.67 9.68
CA ALA A 109 -6.55 -15.71 10.13
C ALA A 109 -5.73 -14.53 9.59
N LYS A 110 -5.92 -14.17 8.31
CA LYS A 110 -5.30 -13.00 7.68
C LYS A 110 -5.82 -11.69 8.28
N ALA A 111 -7.14 -11.58 8.53
CA ALA A 111 -7.74 -10.38 9.12
C ALA A 111 -7.33 -10.16 10.59
N GLN A 112 -6.99 -11.21 11.32
CA GLN A 112 -6.50 -11.16 12.71
C GLN A 112 -4.98 -11.13 12.82
N SER A 113 -4.26 -11.14 11.70
CA SER A 113 -2.80 -11.12 11.67
C SER A 113 -2.26 -9.83 12.32
N LYS A 114 -1.12 -9.94 13.00
CA LYS A 114 -0.38 -8.80 13.58
C LYS A 114 0.59 -8.15 12.61
N LYS A 115 0.66 -8.62 11.37
CA LYS A 115 1.54 -8.06 10.36
C LYS A 115 1.02 -6.69 9.89
N THR A 116 1.95 -5.83 9.52
CA THR A 116 1.63 -4.51 8.96
C THR A 116 0.97 -4.61 7.58
N VAL A 117 1.33 -5.63 6.80
CA VAL A 117 0.74 -5.92 5.50
C VAL A 117 0.50 -7.42 5.38
N GLU A 118 -0.73 -7.79 5.05
CA GLU A 118 -1.13 -9.16 4.77
C GLU A 118 -1.80 -9.21 3.40
N ILE A 119 -1.30 -10.08 2.53
CA ILE A 119 -1.85 -10.22 1.18
C ILE A 119 -3.07 -11.14 1.25
N ILE A 120 -4.21 -10.63 0.85
CA ILE A 120 -5.46 -11.38 0.78
C ILE A 120 -5.51 -12.22 -0.48
N ALA A 121 -5.38 -11.55 -1.64
CA ALA A 121 -5.39 -12.22 -2.94
C ALA A 121 -4.46 -11.52 -3.92
N LYS A 122 -3.75 -12.30 -4.74
CA LYS A 122 -2.87 -11.81 -5.80
C LYS A 122 -3.53 -11.98 -7.17
N LYS A 123 -3.17 -11.09 -8.10
CA LYS A 123 -3.56 -11.21 -9.52
C LYS A 123 -5.06 -11.37 -9.73
N VAL A 124 -5.82 -10.60 -8.97
CA VAL A 124 -7.29 -10.57 -8.97
C VAL A 124 -7.79 -9.84 -10.21
N GLU A 125 -8.82 -10.37 -10.85
CA GLU A 125 -9.49 -9.74 -11.97
C GLU A 125 -10.27 -8.48 -11.53
N LYS A 126 -10.35 -7.48 -12.42
CA LYS A 126 -10.96 -6.18 -12.11
C LYS A 126 -12.41 -6.27 -11.63
N GLU A 127 -13.16 -7.25 -12.08
CA GLU A 127 -14.56 -7.45 -11.67
C GLU A 127 -14.68 -7.74 -10.17
N LYS A 128 -13.79 -8.60 -9.63
CA LYS A 128 -13.75 -8.91 -8.19
C LYS A 128 -13.29 -7.70 -7.37
N VAL A 129 -12.34 -6.95 -7.90
CA VAL A 129 -11.84 -5.72 -7.26
C VAL A 129 -12.92 -4.64 -7.20
N THR A 130 -13.70 -4.48 -8.27
CA THR A 130 -14.83 -3.55 -8.30
C THR A 130 -15.85 -3.87 -7.21
N LYS A 131 -16.22 -5.15 -7.06
CA LYS A 131 -17.12 -5.59 -5.96
C LYS A 131 -16.58 -5.23 -4.59
N LEU A 132 -15.26 -5.42 -4.37
CA LEU A 132 -14.63 -5.01 -3.11
C LEU A 132 -14.67 -3.49 -2.92
N GLN A 133 -14.40 -2.71 -3.97
CA GLN A 133 -14.45 -1.24 -3.90
C GLN A 133 -15.85 -0.73 -3.59
N ASP A 134 -16.87 -1.31 -4.17
CA ASP A 134 -18.26 -0.94 -3.91
C ASP A 134 -18.64 -1.28 -2.47
N TRP A 135 -18.25 -2.46 -1.97
CA TRP A 135 -18.44 -2.82 -0.58
C TRP A 135 -17.71 -1.88 0.40
N ILE A 136 -16.47 -1.46 0.07
CA ILE A 136 -15.70 -0.48 0.85
C ILE A 136 -16.46 0.84 0.95
N LYS A 137 -17.04 1.32 -0.16
CA LYS A 137 -17.83 2.56 -0.21
C LYS A 137 -19.12 2.45 0.61
N GLU A 138 -19.87 1.36 0.39
CA GLU A 138 -21.15 1.11 1.08
C GLU A 138 -20.99 1.03 2.61
N ASN A 139 -19.87 0.42 3.07
CA ASN A 139 -19.57 0.30 4.49
C ASN A 139 -18.78 1.47 5.05
N ASN A 140 -18.52 2.52 4.25
CA ASN A 140 -17.76 3.71 4.69
C ASN A 140 -16.39 3.37 5.32
N ILE A 141 -15.66 2.45 4.70
CA ILE A 141 -14.30 2.10 5.15
C ILE A 141 -13.32 3.11 4.54
N SER A 142 -12.49 3.73 5.37
CA SER A 142 -11.60 4.82 4.95
C SER A 142 -10.14 4.40 4.78
N THR A 143 -9.68 3.39 5.51
CA THR A 143 -8.25 3.01 5.54
C THR A 143 -8.05 1.52 5.73
N GLY A 144 -6.84 1.07 5.46
CA GLY A 144 -6.34 -0.26 5.82
C GLY A 144 -6.53 -1.35 4.76
N ILE A 145 -7.25 -1.08 3.68
CA ILE A 145 -7.34 -1.96 2.50
C ILE A 145 -6.59 -1.29 1.35
N ASN A 146 -5.62 -1.97 0.78
CA ASN A 146 -4.85 -1.50 -0.37
C ASN A 146 -5.13 -2.38 -1.57
N ILE A 147 -5.28 -1.74 -2.72
CA ILE A 147 -5.45 -2.36 -4.03
C ILE A 147 -4.31 -1.83 -4.88
N ASP A 148 -3.35 -2.69 -5.18
CA ASP A 148 -2.15 -2.34 -5.94
C ASP A 148 -2.26 -2.95 -7.34
N GLU A 149 -2.04 -2.13 -8.38
CA GLU A 149 -2.01 -2.61 -9.76
C GLU A 149 -0.91 -3.63 -9.96
N ASP A 150 -1.24 -4.72 -10.63
CA ASP A 150 -0.33 -5.82 -10.98
C ASP A 150 -0.58 -6.26 -12.43
N THR A 151 0.25 -7.16 -12.92
CA THR A 151 0.13 -7.73 -14.27
C THR A 151 0.19 -9.24 -14.21
N LYS A 152 -0.62 -9.89 -15.06
CA LYS A 152 -0.61 -11.34 -15.25
C LYS A 152 -0.35 -11.66 -16.72
N ARG A 153 0.54 -12.61 -16.97
CA ARG A 153 0.72 -13.12 -18.32
C ARG A 153 -0.43 -14.04 -18.70
N SER A 154 -1.08 -13.74 -19.81
CA SER A 154 -2.19 -14.53 -20.37
C SER A 154 -1.73 -15.22 -21.64
N TYR A 155 -2.12 -16.47 -21.78
CA TYR A 155 -1.83 -17.34 -22.92
C TYR A 155 -3.17 -17.81 -23.53
N PRO A 156 -3.79 -17.05 -24.45
CA PRO A 156 -5.13 -17.35 -24.96
C PRO A 156 -5.26 -18.72 -25.62
N ASN A 157 -4.15 -19.20 -26.20
CA ASN A 157 -4.08 -20.48 -26.91
C ASN A 157 -3.52 -21.63 -26.05
N ASN A 158 -3.59 -21.52 -24.72
CA ASN A 158 -3.09 -22.52 -23.75
C ASN A 158 -1.65 -22.97 -24.06
N ASN A 159 -1.47 -24.25 -24.40
CA ASN A 159 -0.14 -24.86 -24.58
C ASN A 159 0.46 -24.64 -25.96
N LEU A 160 -0.17 -23.85 -26.84
CA LEU A 160 0.36 -23.60 -28.17
C LEU A 160 1.74 -22.90 -28.06
N ALA A 161 2.75 -23.51 -28.67
CA ALA A 161 4.14 -23.05 -28.68
C ALA A 161 4.76 -22.85 -27.27
N SER A 162 4.28 -23.57 -26.25
CA SER A 162 4.74 -23.42 -24.86
C SER A 162 6.25 -23.60 -24.69
N ASN A 163 6.87 -24.51 -25.47
CA ASN A 163 8.31 -24.73 -25.46
C ASN A 163 9.11 -23.54 -26.02
N LEU A 164 8.49 -22.70 -26.85
CA LEU A 164 9.13 -21.54 -27.47
C LEU A 164 8.87 -20.26 -26.66
N ILE A 165 7.64 -20.10 -26.16
CA ILE A 165 7.19 -18.89 -25.46
C ILE A 165 7.57 -18.93 -23.98
N GLY A 166 7.69 -20.15 -23.40
CA GLY A 166 7.92 -20.34 -21.98
C GLY A 166 6.69 -19.98 -21.12
N PHE A 167 6.92 -19.78 -19.84
CA PHE A 167 5.86 -19.37 -18.89
C PHE A 167 6.38 -18.28 -17.96
N CYS A 168 5.47 -17.55 -17.34
CA CYS A 168 5.75 -16.57 -16.31
C CYS A 168 5.22 -17.06 -14.97
N GLY A 169 6.05 -17.00 -13.93
CA GLY A 169 5.67 -17.29 -12.55
C GLY A 169 4.77 -16.22 -11.92
N ASP A 170 4.38 -16.46 -10.67
CA ASP A 170 3.54 -15.51 -9.91
C ASP A 170 4.26 -14.20 -9.56
N ASP A 171 5.58 -14.22 -9.55
CA ASP A 171 6.45 -13.04 -9.36
C ASP A 171 6.73 -12.27 -10.66
N ASN A 172 6.06 -12.63 -11.76
CA ASN A 172 6.30 -12.12 -13.10
C ASN A 172 7.73 -12.37 -13.63
N THR A 173 8.49 -13.29 -13.04
CA THR A 173 9.75 -13.80 -13.60
C THR A 173 9.47 -15.01 -14.50
N GLY A 174 10.36 -15.24 -15.46
CA GLY A 174 10.28 -16.35 -16.40
C GLY A 174 11.62 -16.68 -16.98
#